data_e8a29abf0db480595e0fc0963cb4f8a7
#
_entry.id   e8a29abf0db480595e0fc0963cb4f8a7
#
_cell.length_a   1.000
_cell.length_b   1.000
_cell.length_c   1.000
_cell.angle_alpha   90.00
_cell.angle_beta   90.00
_cell.angle_gamma   90.00
#
_symmetry.space_group_name_H-M   'P 1'
#
loop_
_entity.id
_entity.type
_entity.pdbx_description
1 polymer ?
#
loop_
_entity_poly.entity_id
_entity_poly.type
_entity_poly.pdbx_seq_one_letter_code
_entity_poly.pdbx_strand_id
1 'polypeptide(L)'
;MSEASGPEPRPEPGHRYPDLPEARSLSAFREAAAHCQACGLWKNATQTVFGEGRRDSKVMFVGEQPGDKEDLAGKPFVGPAGQLLDEALAAAGIDRATVYVTNAVKHFKWRPAGKRRLHEKPNRSEIAACKLWLEAEIALLRPQVVVCLGATAAQAPGWRSGRIPRRTVRPSRG
;
A
#
# COMPACT_ATOMS: atom_id res chain seq x y z
N MET A 1 -1.63 -11.54 30.82
CA MET A 1 -0.78 -10.34 30.89
C MET A 1 -0.99 -9.55 29.61
N SER A 2 -1.71 -8.44 29.73
CA SER A 2 -2.09 -7.59 28.59
C SER A 2 -0.95 -6.59 28.34
N GLU A 3 -0.20 -6.71 27.24
CA GLU A 3 0.76 -5.69 26.84
C GLU A 3 0.00 -4.45 26.40
N ALA A 4 0.11 -3.41 27.18
CA ALA A 4 -0.41 -2.09 26.88
C ALA A 4 0.23 -1.58 25.59
N SER A 5 -0.60 -1.34 24.56
CA SER A 5 -0.18 -0.67 23.34
C SER A 5 0.31 0.72 23.71
N GLY A 6 1.61 0.96 23.54
CA GLY A 6 2.18 2.29 23.68
C GLY A 6 1.49 3.28 22.73
N PRO A 7 1.49 4.58 23.05
CA PRO A 7 0.87 5.59 22.21
C PRO A 7 1.45 5.57 20.80
N GLU A 8 0.58 5.72 19.79
CA GLU A 8 1.02 5.86 18.39
C GLU A 8 2.06 6.99 18.30
N PRO A 9 3.14 6.80 17.51
CA PRO A 9 4.13 7.84 17.35
C PRO A 9 3.48 9.08 16.77
N ARG A 10 3.64 10.21 17.47
CA ARG A 10 3.18 11.51 16.95
C ARG A 10 3.97 11.83 15.67
N PRO A 11 3.30 12.40 14.65
CA PRO A 11 3.99 12.84 13.46
C PRO A 11 5.04 13.91 13.81
N GLU A 12 6.17 13.85 13.12
CA GLU A 12 7.23 14.85 13.21
C GLU A 12 6.69 16.26 12.92
N PRO A 13 7.22 17.33 13.54
CA PRO A 13 6.82 18.70 13.23
C PRO A 13 7.03 19.00 11.73
N GLY A 14 5.96 19.32 11.01
CA GLY A 14 5.95 19.52 9.56
C GLY A 14 5.30 18.41 8.76
N HIS A 15 4.90 17.30 9.38
CA HIS A 15 4.13 16.24 8.73
C HIS A 15 2.69 16.71 8.50
N ARG A 16 2.32 16.89 7.24
CA ARG A 16 0.92 17.14 6.86
C ARG A 16 0.31 15.80 6.47
N TYR A 17 -0.77 15.42 7.15
CA TYR A 17 -1.59 14.31 6.65
C TYR A 17 -2.16 14.69 5.29
N PRO A 18 -2.29 13.74 4.35
CA PRO A 18 -2.93 14.03 3.09
C PRO A 18 -4.40 14.40 3.31
N ASP A 19 -4.86 15.43 2.62
CA ASP A 19 -6.27 15.80 2.63
C ASP A 19 -7.04 14.82 1.76
N LEU A 20 -7.90 14.01 2.38
CA LEU A 20 -8.78 13.11 1.66
C LEU A 20 -9.91 13.90 1.00
N PRO A 21 -10.19 13.67 -0.30
CA PRO A 21 -11.27 14.35 -0.99
C PRO A 21 -12.64 13.97 -0.40
N GLU A 22 -13.60 14.87 -0.50
CA GLU A 22 -15.00 14.61 -0.11
C GLU A 22 -15.62 13.49 -0.93
N ALA A 23 -15.32 13.48 -2.24
CA ALA A 23 -15.78 12.42 -3.15
C ALA A 23 -15.12 11.08 -2.82
N ARG A 24 -15.92 10.11 -2.40
CA ARG A 24 -15.46 8.77 -2.00
C ARG A 24 -15.41 7.81 -3.20
N SER A 25 -14.45 8.01 -4.10
CA SER A 25 -14.22 7.14 -5.25
C SER A 25 -12.73 6.85 -5.44
N LEU A 26 -12.40 5.74 -6.12
CA LEU A 26 -11.00 5.40 -6.45
C LEU A 26 -10.35 6.46 -7.33
N SER A 27 -11.11 7.04 -8.28
CA SER A 27 -10.60 8.10 -9.15
C SER A 27 -10.27 9.37 -8.38
N ALA A 28 -11.17 9.81 -7.49
CA ALA A 28 -10.94 11.00 -6.66
C ALA A 28 -9.76 10.81 -5.70
N PHE A 29 -9.63 9.61 -5.11
CA PHE A 29 -8.48 9.31 -4.25
C PHE A 29 -7.17 9.26 -5.02
N ARG A 30 -7.16 8.68 -6.23
CA ARG A 30 -5.98 8.64 -7.09
C ARG A 30 -5.54 10.04 -7.51
N GLU A 31 -6.49 10.89 -7.90
CA GLU A 31 -6.24 12.27 -8.27
C GLU A 31 -5.67 13.07 -7.09
N ALA A 32 -6.29 12.99 -5.92
CA ALA A 32 -5.79 13.67 -4.73
C ALA A 32 -4.40 13.14 -4.30
N ALA A 33 -4.17 11.83 -4.38
CA ALA A 33 -2.88 11.21 -4.05
C ALA A 33 -1.77 11.64 -5.00
N ALA A 34 -2.07 11.97 -6.26
CA ALA A 34 -1.09 12.46 -7.23
C ALA A 34 -0.40 13.75 -6.79
N HIS A 35 -1.03 14.52 -5.91
CA HIS A 35 -0.50 15.77 -5.35
C HIS A 35 -0.03 15.63 -3.90
N CYS A 36 0.08 14.41 -3.38
CA CYS A 36 0.41 14.16 -1.98
C CYS A 36 1.85 14.53 -1.66
N GLN A 37 2.02 15.39 -0.66
CA GLN A 37 3.31 15.84 -0.13
C GLN A 37 3.43 15.58 1.38
N ALA A 38 2.69 14.60 1.91
CA ALA A 38 2.63 14.30 3.34
C ALA A 38 3.95 13.76 3.94
N CYS A 39 4.84 13.23 3.12
CA CYS A 39 6.19 12.81 3.50
C CYS A 39 7.20 13.28 2.46
N GLY A 40 8.50 13.19 2.78
CA GLY A 40 9.58 13.68 1.89
C GLY A 40 9.80 12.85 0.62
N LEU A 41 9.19 11.69 0.48
CA LEU A 41 9.45 10.76 -0.63
C LEU A 41 9.03 11.31 -2.00
N TRP A 42 8.00 12.14 -2.05
CA TRP A 42 7.52 12.77 -3.28
C TRP A 42 8.61 13.58 -4.02
N LYS A 43 9.62 14.09 -3.28
CA LYS A 43 10.69 14.92 -3.86
C LYS A 43 11.57 14.15 -4.85
N ASN A 44 11.77 12.87 -4.60
CA ASN A 44 12.68 12.02 -5.37
C ASN A 44 11.94 10.96 -6.21
N ALA A 45 10.67 10.70 -5.92
CA ALA A 45 9.83 9.83 -6.73
C ALA A 45 9.43 10.52 -8.04
N THR A 46 9.23 9.75 -9.10
CA THR A 46 8.75 10.25 -10.37
C THR A 46 7.29 10.68 -10.27
N GLN A 47 6.51 9.88 -9.55
CA GLN A 47 5.08 10.11 -9.34
C GLN A 47 4.54 9.28 -8.18
N THR A 48 3.30 9.57 -7.80
CA THR A 48 2.54 8.71 -6.88
C THR A 48 2.07 7.45 -7.61
N VAL A 49 2.27 6.30 -7.00
CA VAL A 49 1.74 5.02 -7.48
C VAL A 49 0.59 4.60 -6.58
N PHE A 50 -0.62 4.87 -7.02
CA PHE A 50 -1.84 4.49 -6.31
C PHE A 50 -2.25 3.05 -6.62
N GLY A 51 -3.16 2.48 -5.81
CA GLY A 51 -3.64 1.12 -6.04
C GLY A 51 -4.43 0.97 -7.34
N GLU A 52 -4.48 -0.26 -7.87
CA GLU A 52 -5.17 -0.61 -9.11
C GLU A 52 -6.01 -1.88 -8.94
N GLY A 53 -7.17 -1.88 -9.57
CA GLY A 53 -8.14 -2.97 -9.56
C GLY A 53 -9.58 -2.46 -9.53
N ARG A 54 -10.51 -3.40 -9.51
CA ARG A 54 -11.94 -3.09 -9.50
C ARG A 54 -12.38 -2.67 -8.11
N ARG A 55 -13.37 -1.79 -8.03
CA ARG A 55 -13.95 -1.35 -6.76
C ARG A 55 -14.63 -2.48 -5.96
N ASP A 56 -15.14 -3.48 -6.65
CA ASP A 56 -15.82 -4.64 -6.07
C ASP A 56 -14.90 -5.83 -5.80
N SER A 57 -13.58 -5.64 -5.92
CA SER A 57 -12.58 -6.66 -5.64
C SER A 57 -12.71 -7.17 -4.20
N LYS A 58 -12.81 -8.50 -4.06
CA LYS A 58 -12.95 -9.17 -2.76
C LYS A 58 -11.61 -9.44 -2.08
N VAL A 59 -10.56 -9.49 -2.87
CA VAL A 59 -9.18 -9.73 -2.40
C VAL A 59 -8.32 -8.52 -2.73
N MET A 60 -7.59 -8.05 -1.72
CA MET A 60 -6.64 -6.96 -1.84
C MET A 60 -5.24 -7.45 -1.48
N PHE A 61 -4.27 -7.20 -2.33
CA PHE A 61 -2.85 -7.42 -2.06
C PHE A 61 -2.17 -6.11 -1.71
N VAL A 62 -1.41 -6.10 -0.63
CA VAL A 62 -0.71 -4.90 -0.15
C VAL A 62 0.78 -5.19 -0.06
N GLY A 63 1.57 -4.51 -0.88
CA GLY A 63 3.04 -4.52 -0.82
C GLY A 63 3.60 -3.42 0.08
N GLU A 64 4.93 -3.29 0.09
CA GLU A 64 5.63 -2.28 0.88
C GLU A 64 5.54 -0.89 0.23
N GLN A 65 6.13 -0.75 -0.95
CA GLN A 65 6.20 0.49 -1.73
C GLN A 65 6.38 0.17 -3.22
N PRO A 66 6.17 1.13 -4.13
CA PRO A 66 6.52 0.96 -5.54
C PRO A 66 8.00 0.67 -5.73
N GLY A 67 8.34 -0.12 -6.75
CA GLY A 67 9.70 -0.25 -7.26
C GLY A 67 10.00 0.76 -8.38
N ASP A 68 11.18 0.65 -8.98
CA ASP A 68 11.63 1.54 -10.06
C ASP A 68 10.69 1.53 -11.27
N LYS A 69 10.27 0.34 -11.71
CA LYS A 69 9.36 0.20 -12.86
C LYS A 69 7.97 0.75 -12.56
N GLU A 70 7.47 0.53 -11.36
CA GLU A 70 6.18 1.06 -10.89
C GLU A 70 6.21 2.58 -10.82
N ASP A 71 7.29 3.17 -10.30
CA ASP A 71 7.47 4.62 -10.19
C ASP A 71 7.49 5.30 -11.56
N LEU A 72 8.11 4.67 -12.54
CA LEU A 72 8.13 5.18 -13.93
C LEU A 72 6.77 5.00 -14.62
N ALA A 73 6.10 3.87 -14.42
CA ALA A 73 4.83 3.56 -15.08
C ALA A 73 3.61 4.18 -14.41
N GLY A 74 3.71 4.58 -13.13
CA GLY A 74 2.58 5.04 -12.33
C GLY A 74 1.57 3.95 -11.97
N LYS A 75 1.97 2.66 -12.07
CA LYS A 75 1.12 1.50 -11.84
C LYS A 75 1.77 0.53 -10.84
N PRO A 76 1.00 0.00 -9.87
CA PRO A 76 1.54 -0.94 -8.89
C PRO A 76 1.75 -2.33 -9.53
N PHE A 77 2.77 -3.05 -9.07
CA PHE A 77 3.04 -4.44 -9.45
C PHE A 77 3.22 -4.69 -10.95
N VAL A 78 3.98 -3.83 -11.63
CA VAL A 78 4.38 -3.99 -13.06
C VAL A 78 5.83 -4.43 -13.20
N GLY A 79 6.59 -4.46 -12.14
CA GLY A 79 7.98 -4.91 -12.09
C GLY A 79 8.12 -6.39 -11.73
N PRO A 80 9.34 -6.83 -11.33
CA PRO A 80 9.61 -8.25 -11.03
C PRO A 80 8.73 -8.85 -9.92
N ALA A 81 8.44 -8.09 -8.87
CA ALA A 81 7.54 -8.54 -7.80
C ALA A 81 6.09 -8.72 -8.31
N GLY A 82 5.66 -7.88 -9.26
CA GLY A 82 4.37 -8.01 -9.92
C GLY A 82 4.28 -9.26 -10.80
N GLN A 83 5.34 -9.57 -11.54
CA GLN A 83 5.42 -10.82 -12.33
C GLN A 83 5.30 -12.05 -11.44
N LEU A 84 6.02 -12.07 -10.33
CA LEU A 84 5.92 -13.17 -9.35
C LEU A 84 4.50 -13.28 -8.75
N LEU A 85 3.86 -12.15 -8.46
CA LEU A 85 2.49 -12.14 -7.99
C LEU A 85 1.53 -12.70 -9.05
N ASP A 86 1.69 -12.32 -10.31
CA ASP A 86 0.86 -12.80 -11.42
C ASP A 86 1.01 -14.32 -11.60
N GLU A 87 2.23 -14.86 -11.52
CA GLU A 87 2.51 -16.30 -11.55
C GLU A 87 1.84 -17.02 -10.37
N ALA A 88 1.93 -16.47 -9.16
CA ALA A 88 1.31 -17.05 -7.98
C ALA A 88 -0.21 -17.05 -8.05
N LEU A 89 -0.82 -15.97 -8.56
CA LEU A 89 -2.26 -15.87 -8.79
C LEU A 89 -2.73 -16.90 -9.82
N ALA A 90 -2.01 -17.01 -10.94
CA ALA A 90 -2.31 -18.00 -11.97
C ALA A 90 -2.23 -19.42 -11.43
N ALA A 91 -1.19 -19.76 -10.66
CA ALA A 91 -1.04 -21.06 -10.02
C ALA A 91 -2.18 -21.37 -9.01
N ALA A 92 -2.70 -20.34 -8.35
CA ALA A 92 -3.83 -20.45 -7.43
C ALA A 92 -5.21 -20.42 -8.13
N GLY A 93 -5.25 -20.30 -9.46
CA GLY A 93 -6.50 -20.17 -10.22
C GLY A 93 -7.26 -18.86 -9.98
N ILE A 94 -6.55 -17.80 -9.56
CA ILE A 94 -7.13 -16.49 -9.28
C ILE A 94 -6.86 -15.57 -10.48
N ASP A 95 -7.93 -15.04 -11.07
CA ASP A 95 -7.82 -14.05 -12.15
C ASP A 95 -7.28 -12.72 -11.58
N ARG A 96 -6.15 -12.26 -12.13
CA ARG A 96 -5.51 -10.98 -11.78
C ARG A 96 -6.46 -9.79 -11.90
N ALA A 97 -7.40 -9.82 -12.84
CA ALA A 97 -8.38 -8.75 -13.05
C ALA A 97 -9.43 -8.64 -11.93
N THR A 98 -9.56 -9.66 -11.07
CA THR A 98 -10.54 -9.69 -9.98
C THR A 98 -9.99 -9.22 -8.65
N VAL A 99 -8.69 -9.00 -8.55
CA VAL A 99 -8.02 -8.56 -7.33
C VAL A 99 -7.63 -7.08 -7.39
N TYR A 100 -7.54 -6.44 -6.24
CA TYR A 100 -6.99 -5.11 -6.10
C TYR A 100 -5.57 -5.18 -5.56
N VAL A 101 -4.65 -4.43 -6.13
CA VAL A 101 -3.26 -4.37 -5.67
C VAL A 101 -2.88 -2.95 -5.29
N THR A 102 -2.14 -2.81 -4.21
CA THR A 102 -1.65 -1.53 -3.72
C THR A 102 -0.40 -1.72 -2.86
N ASN A 103 0.16 -0.63 -2.38
CA ASN A 103 1.28 -0.63 -1.45
C ASN A 103 0.95 0.18 -0.19
N ALA A 104 1.63 -0.11 0.92
CA ALA A 104 1.52 0.67 2.15
C ALA A 104 2.03 2.11 1.97
N VAL A 105 3.07 2.30 1.15
CA VAL A 105 3.63 3.59 0.78
C VAL A 105 3.40 3.84 -0.72
N LYS A 106 3.01 5.08 -1.09
CA LYS A 106 2.61 5.41 -2.47
C LYS A 106 3.73 6.03 -3.32
N HIS A 107 4.89 6.30 -2.74
CA HIS A 107 6.06 6.84 -3.45
C HIS A 107 7.25 5.91 -3.32
N PHE A 108 8.06 5.83 -4.37
CA PHE A 108 9.28 5.03 -4.39
C PHE A 108 10.38 5.69 -3.57
N LYS A 109 10.84 5.02 -2.52
CA LYS A 109 12.05 5.40 -1.79
C LYS A 109 13.27 4.72 -2.38
N TRP A 110 14.24 5.50 -2.79
CA TRP A 110 15.45 5.00 -3.42
C TRP A 110 16.67 5.84 -3.10
N ARG A 111 17.84 5.28 -3.31
CA ARG A 111 19.12 5.95 -3.30
C ARG A 111 19.86 5.74 -4.61
N PRO A 112 20.68 6.72 -5.06
CA PRO A 112 21.46 6.55 -6.28
C PRO A 112 22.57 5.51 -6.09
N ALA A 113 22.79 4.69 -7.12
CA ALA A 113 23.95 3.78 -7.23
C ALA A 113 24.42 3.75 -8.68
N GLY A 114 25.32 4.66 -9.01
CA GLY A 114 25.70 4.96 -10.39
C GLY A 114 24.48 5.45 -11.19
N LYS A 115 24.17 4.74 -12.28
CA LYS A 115 23.00 5.04 -13.13
C LYS A 115 21.69 4.39 -12.66
N ARG A 116 21.72 3.59 -11.56
CA ARG A 116 20.57 2.86 -11.05
C ARG A 116 19.97 3.55 -9.82
N ARG A 117 18.66 3.41 -9.66
CA ARG A 117 17.92 3.77 -8.44
C ARG A 117 17.74 2.49 -7.61
N LEU A 118 18.45 2.39 -6.49
CA LEU A 118 18.32 1.24 -5.60
C LEU A 118 17.21 1.49 -4.59
N HIS A 119 16.35 0.51 -4.47
CA HIS A 119 15.30 0.47 -3.46
C HIS A 119 15.88 0.68 -2.05
N GLU A 120 15.23 1.54 -1.27
CA GLU A 120 15.53 1.78 0.12
C GLU A 120 14.24 1.62 0.94
N LYS A 121 14.31 0.91 2.06
CA LYS A 121 13.14 0.63 2.88
C LYS A 121 12.53 1.91 3.45
N PRO A 122 11.20 2.11 3.38
CA PRO A 122 10.53 3.24 4.03
C PRO A 122 10.70 3.17 5.54
N ASN A 123 10.89 4.33 6.16
CA ASN A 123 10.92 4.42 7.61
C ASN A 123 9.50 4.49 8.21
N ARG A 124 9.42 4.45 9.54
CA ARG A 124 8.12 4.45 10.25
C ARG A 124 7.29 5.72 9.99
N SER A 125 7.94 6.88 9.92
CA SER A 125 7.23 8.15 9.69
C SER A 125 6.67 8.25 8.26
N GLU A 126 7.41 7.76 7.27
CA GLU A 126 6.96 7.68 5.88
C GLU A 126 5.76 6.72 5.72
N ILE A 127 5.81 5.57 6.39
CA ILE A 127 4.69 4.62 6.42
C ILE A 127 3.47 5.24 7.10
N ALA A 128 3.66 5.90 8.24
CA ALA A 128 2.58 6.56 8.97
C ALA A 128 1.93 7.68 8.16
N ALA A 129 2.72 8.47 7.40
CA ALA A 129 2.20 9.53 6.54
C ALA A 129 1.32 8.98 5.38
N CYS A 130 1.67 7.81 4.84
CA CYS A 130 0.91 7.16 3.77
C CYS A 130 -0.32 6.37 4.26
N LYS A 131 -0.43 6.12 5.57
CA LYS A 131 -1.48 5.31 6.19
C LYS A 131 -2.88 5.68 5.72
N LEU A 132 -3.20 6.98 5.66
CA LEU A 132 -4.53 7.46 5.30
C LEU A 132 -4.97 7.02 3.89
N TRP A 133 -4.05 6.93 2.94
CA TRP A 133 -4.36 6.45 1.60
C TRP A 133 -4.74 4.97 1.60
N LEU A 134 -3.98 4.13 2.30
CA LEU A 134 -4.29 2.70 2.41
C LEU A 134 -5.61 2.48 3.16
N GLU A 135 -5.86 3.21 4.24
CA GLU A 135 -7.11 3.13 4.98
C GLU A 135 -8.32 3.58 4.13
N ALA A 136 -8.14 4.63 3.32
CA ALA A 136 -9.18 5.10 2.40
C ALA A 136 -9.51 4.05 1.32
N GLU A 137 -8.50 3.38 0.75
CA GLU A 137 -8.69 2.29 -0.19
C GLU A 137 -9.47 1.14 0.45
N ILE A 138 -9.06 0.69 1.64
CA ILE A 138 -9.71 -0.39 2.37
C ILE A 138 -11.15 -0.04 2.74
N ALA A 139 -11.39 1.18 3.21
CA ALA A 139 -12.73 1.64 3.60
C ALA A 139 -13.68 1.73 2.39
N LEU A 140 -13.13 2.08 1.21
CA LEU A 140 -13.91 2.18 -0.02
C LEU A 140 -14.22 0.81 -0.63
N LEU A 141 -13.20 -0.06 -0.74
CA LEU A 141 -13.34 -1.37 -1.38
C LEU A 141 -14.02 -2.40 -0.49
N ARG A 142 -13.82 -2.32 0.83
CA ARG A 142 -14.30 -3.30 1.82
C ARG A 142 -13.96 -4.74 1.41
N PRO A 143 -12.68 -5.05 1.17
CA PRO A 143 -12.30 -6.38 0.73
C PRO A 143 -12.63 -7.43 1.80
N GLN A 144 -12.93 -8.65 1.37
CA GLN A 144 -13.15 -9.79 2.28
C GLN A 144 -11.84 -10.34 2.81
N VAL A 145 -10.79 -10.25 2.00
CA VAL A 145 -9.44 -10.74 2.33
C VAL A 145 -8.42 -9.68 1.96
N VAL A 146 -7.50 -9.41 2.89
CA VAL A 146 -6.31 -8.59 2.64
C VAL A 146 -5.09 -9.46 2.83
N VAL A 147 -4.25 -9.53 1.80
CA VAL A 147 -3.00 -10.26 1.77
C VAL A 147 -1.84 -9.27 1.84
N CYS A 148 -1.09 -9.31 2.93
CA CYS A 148 0.09 -8.47 3.10
C CYS A 148 1.33 -9.18 2.56
N LEU A 149 1.99 -8.57 1.60
CA LEU A 149 3.22 -9.06 0.98
C LEU A 149 4.43 -8.44 1.67
N GLY A 150 4.97 -9.16 2.65
CA GLY A 150 6.12 -8.74 3.45
C GLY A 150 5.78 -8.06 4.77
N ALA A 151 6.80 -7.90 5.62
CA ALA A 151 6.66 -7.43 7.00
C ALA A 151 6.17 -5.98 7.10
N THR A 152 6.64 -5.10 6.22
CA THR A 152 6.23 -3.68 6.22
C THR A 152 4.73 -3.52 5.94
N ALA A 153 4.21 -4.24 4.96
CA ALA A 153 2.78 -4.26 4.66
C ALA A 153 1.97 -4.82 5.84
N ALA A 154 2.44 -5.90 6.47
CA ALA A 154 1.78 -6.51 7.62
C ALA A 154 1.80 -5.64 8.88
N GLN A 155 2.79 -4.75 9.01
CA GLN A 155 2.95 -3.83 10.13
C GLN A 155 2.40 -2.43 9.84
N ALA A 156 1.92 -2.18 8.62
CA ALA A 156 1.33 -0.88 8.28
C ALA A 156 0.23 -0.53 9.28
N PRO A 157 0.23 0.71 9.82
CA PRO A 157 -0.78 1.12 10.78
C PRO A 157 -2.18 1.02 10.16
N GLY A 158 -3.16 0.55 10.92
CA GLY A 158 -4.55 0.37 10.46
C GLY A 158 -5.08 -1.06 10.62
N TRP A 159 -4.22 -2.08 10.54
CA TRP A 159 -4.63 -3.47 10.76
C TRP A 159 -5.08 -3.77 12.20
N ARG A 160 -4.60 -2.97 13.18
CA ARG A 160 -4.92 -3.14 14.61
C ARG A 160 -6.21 -2.49 15.07
N SER A 161 -6.85 -1.64 14.28
CA SER A 161 -8.04 -0.88 14.69
C SER A 161 -9.37 -1.64 14.62
N GLY A 162 -9.34 -2.96 14.45
CA GLY A 162 -10.53 -3.82 14.60
C GLY A 162 -11.65 -3.62 13.57
N ARG A 163 -11.45 -2.81 12.54
CA ARG A 163 -12.48 -2.52 11.52
C ARG A 163 -12.44 -3.41 10.28
N ILE A 164 -11.49 -4.32 10.19
CA ILE A 164 -11.49 -5.38 9.18
C ILE A 164 -12.04 -6.63 9.85
N PRO A 165 -13.12 -7.24 9.35
CA PRO A 165 -13.62 -8.49 9.91
C PRO A 165 -12.50 -9.54 9.86
N ARG A 166 -12.04 -9.99 11.03
CA ARG A 166 -11.05 -11.08 11.13
C ARG A 166 -11.69 -12.36 10.65
N ARG A 167 -11.50 -12.71 9.39
CA ARG A 167 -11.55 -14.11 8.95
C ARG A 167 -10.12 -14.55 8.67
N THR A 168 -9.46 -15.08 9.68
CA THR A 168 -8.26 -15.88 9.49
C THR A 168 -8.66 -17.18 8.78
N VAL A 169 -8.33 -17.30 7.51
CA VAL A 169 -8.36 -18.59 6.83
C VAL A 169 -7.19 -19.40 7.41
N ARG A 170 -7.49 -20.39 8.24
CA ARG A 170 -6.49 -21.39 8.62
C ARG A 170 -6.21 -22.24 7.38
N PRO A 171 -4.93 -22.49 7.03
CA PRO A 171 -4.64 -23.49 6.01
C PRO A 171 -5.19 -24.84 6.49
N SER A 172 -5.98 -25.49 5.66
CA SER A 172 -6.38 -26.88 5.86
C SER A 172 -5.09 -27.71 5.85
N ARG A 173 -4.79 -28.37 6.95
CA ARG A 173 -3.77 -29.41 6.96
C ARG A 173 -4.30 -30.56 6.10
N GLY A 174 -3.70 -30.74 4.92
CA GLY A 174 -3.76 -31.98 4.17
C GLY A 174 -2.74 -32.97 4.71
#